data_cd9ade4da501f12b02dbc586b5d74783
#
_entry.id   cd9ade4da501f12b02dbc586b5d74783
#
_cell.length_a   1.000
_cell.length_b   1.000
_cell.length_c   1.000
_cell.angle_alpha   90.00
_cell.angle_beta   90.00
_cell.angle_gamma   90.00
#
_symmetry.space_group_name_H-M   'P 1'
#
loop_
_entity.id
_entity.type
_entity.pdbx_description
1 polymer ?
#
loop_
_entity_poly.entity_id
_entity_poly.type
_entity_poly.pdbx_seq_one_letter_code
_entity_poly.pdbx_strand_id
1 'polypeptide(L)'
;MKLKYLWVASIAFLLFSCHQNSPRSSEAEHDHEHEAEAAESEHEHEKIQYTTYSSDFELFAEADAMITGEHADILAHFTFLDNFKPLEAGKITAKLVVNDKTVSQTLNEPLRKGIYSFELEPTTAGEGKLYFNIETEGEQFEVIVPDVDVFANDEELHNHHDHGDEPSAVNATVFTKEQSWKIDFATALPLEQEFGPAIKTVAKIEPARGEEEIIAAKASGLVLFTNNNLVEGKQVANGEKLFTISSSEMAENNFVVQLAEAKSNYETSKANYERKSELVKDRLVTEQELLNAKNAYETSKAVYENLSKNFNESGQMVKSKMSGFVKQIFVSNGQYVAAGQPLVSISQNNKLLLTAQVQQKYLSLLPSINTANITTIHDKKTYTLDELNGKILSYGKSANDDSYLFPVSLEIGNRAGFAPGTFVEVFLKTMTNSKAITVPNTALLEEQGIYYVFVQVTPEMFEKREVKIGGIDGLRTEITAGLNADERIVTQGAMQVKLAKSTGALDPHAGHVH
;
A
#
# COMPACT_ATOMS: atom_id res chain seq x y z
N MET A 1 50.04 21.87 -6.31
CA MET A 1 50.80 21.86 -7.58
C MET A 1 49.82 21.80 -8.74
N LYS A 2 49.74 22.92 -9.47
CA LYS A 2 49.37 23.14 -10.88
C LYS A 2 48.03 22.54 -11.38
N LEU A 3 47.08 23.25 -11.87
CA LEU A 3 46.94 24.46 -12.75
C LEU A 3 45.97 24.12 -13.91
N LYS A 4 44.88 24.88 -14.02
CA LYS A 4 44.28 25.50 -15.22
C LYS A 4 43.71 24.58 -16.35
N TYR A 5 42.51 24.82 -16.82
CA TYR A 5 42.20 25.77 -17.89
C TYR A 5 40.72 26.20 -17.94
N LEU A 6 40.54 27.47 -17.98
CA LEU A 6 39.44 28.31 -18.41
C LEU A 6 39.18 28.15 -19.92
N TRP A 7 37.91 28.16 -20.37
CA TRP A 7 37.56 28.76 -21.67
C TRP A 7 36.22 29.48 -21.55
N VAL A 8 36.35 30.81 -21.70
CA VAL A 8 35.31 31.82 -21.92
C VAL A 8 35.18 31.99 -23.43
N ALA A 9 33.98 32.01 -23.95
CA ALA A 9 33.71 32.60 -25.27
C ALA A 9 32.38 33.36 -25.22
N SER A 10 32.51 34.67 -25.04
CA SER A 10 31.50 35.68 -25.39
C SER A 10 31.42 35.84 -26.90
N ILE A 11 30.20 35.97 -27.46
CA ILE A 11 29.97 36.76 -28.68
C ILE A 11 28.65 37.51 -28.52
N ALA A 12 28.73 38.77 -28.80
CA ALA A 12 27.77 39.84 -28.60
C ALA A 12 26.89 40.09 -29.84
N PHE A 13 25.77 40.75 -29.58
CA PHE A 13 25.10 41.81 -30.36
C PHE A 13 24.78 41.59 -31.86
N LEU A 14 23.51 41.77 -32.18
CA LEU A 14 23.08 42.81 -33.12
C LEU A 14 21.59 43.12 -32.96
N LEU A 15 21.36 44.37 -32.53
CA LEU A 15 20.10 45.09 -32.61
C LEU A 15 19.89 45.57 -34.06
N PHE A 16 18.67 45.45 -34.58
CA PHE A 16 18.19 46.33 -35.64
C PHE A 16 16.78 46.83 -35.31
N SER A 17 16.71 48.13 -35.07
CA SER A 17 15.52 48.96 -35.01
C SER A 17 15.36 49.68 -36.36
N CYS A 18 14.12 49.85 -36.83
CA CYS A 18 13.60 50.92 -37.65
C CYS A 18 12.12 50.66 -37.92
N HIS A 19 11.19 51.37 -37.50
CA HIS A 19 10.70 52.76 -37.58
C HIS A 19 9.89 53.01 -38.86
N GLN A 20 8.59 53.33 -38.64
CA GLN A 20 7.66 54.27 -39.32
C GLN A 20 7.29 54.06 -40.81
N ASN A 21 6.00 54.01 -41.18
CA ASN A 21 5.10 55.13 -41.49
C ASN A 21 3.77 54.62 -42.06
N SER A 22 2.68 55.23 -41.61
CA SER A 22 1.41 55.28 -42.33
C SER A 22 1.44 56.25 -43.46
N PRO A 23 0.61 56.14 -44.50
CA PRO A 23 -0.43 57.14 -44.65
C PRO A 23 -1.82 56.65 -45.09
N ARG A 24 -2.75 57.54 -44.88
CA ARG A 24 -4.19 57.54 -45.04
C ARG A 24 -4.64 57.50 -46.52
N SER A 25 -5.96 57.10 -46.61
CA SER A 25 -7.00 57.53 -47.59
C SER A 25 -7.15 56.63 -48.84
N SER A 26 -8.34 56.08 -49.04
CA SER A 26 -9.45 56.69 -49.73
C SER A 26 -10.67 55.79 -49.79
N GLU A 27 -11.83 56.41 -49.61
CA GLU A 27 -13.17 55.86 -49.73
C GLU A 27 -13.42 55.25 -51.13
N ALA A 28 -14.12 54.15 -51.15
CA ALA A 28 -14.97 53.72 -52.26
C ALA A 28 -16.18 52.98 -51.71
N GLU A 29 -17.33 53.63 -51.77
CA GLU A 29 -18.65 53.03 -51.55
C GLU A 29 -18.87 51.97 -52.59
N HIS A 30 -19.27 50.74 -52.09
CA HIS A 30 -20.00 49.74 -52.86
C HIS A 30 -21.20 49.28 -52.04
N ASP A 31 -22.32 49.78 -52.53
CA ASP A 31 -23.68 49.33 -52.17
C ASP A 31 -23.84 47.87 -52.58
N HIS A 32 -24.11 47.02 -51.63
CA HIS A 32 -24.64 45.67 -51.85
C HIS A 32 -25.86 45.47 -50.97
N GLU A 33 -26.96 45.37 -51.66
CA GLU A 33 -28.26 44.91 -51.14
C GLU A 33 -28.03 43.58 -50.41
N HIS A 34 -28.29 43.59 -49.09
CA HIS A 34 -28.41 42.37 -48.31
C HIS A 34 -29.87 41.94 -48.36
N GLU A 35 -30.13 40.84 -49.07
CA GLU A 35 -31.29 40.00 -48.79
C GLU A 35 -31.20 39.54 -47.36
N ALA A 36 -32.21 39.83 -46.56
CA ALA A 36 -32.36 39.34 -45.21
C ALA A 36 -32.72 37.83 -45.28
N GLU A 37 -31.69 36.98 -45.25
CA GLU A 37 -31.91 35.63 -44.75
C GLU A 37 -32.21 35.75 -43.25
N ALA A 38 -33.39 35.27 -42.86
CA ALA A 38 -33.74 35.12 -41.47
C ALA A 38 -32.77 34.07 -40.87
N ALA A 39 -31.76 34.55 -40.16
CA ALA A 39 -31.05 33.71 -39.24
C ALA A 39 -32.04 33.29 -38.15
N GLU A 40 -32.46 32.03 -38.18
CA GLU A 40 -33.03 31.36 -37.01
C GLU A 40 -31.94 31.50 -35.94
N SER A 41 -32.19 32.29 -34.93
CA SER A 41 -31.42 32.33 -33.72
C SER A 41 -31.66 30.98 -33.04
N GLU A 42 -30.77 30.01 -33.20
CA GLU A 42 -30.64 28.90 -32.27
C GLU A 42 -30.42 29.54 -30.89
N HIS A 43 -31.46 29.55 -30.08
CA HIS A 43 -31.33 29.83 -28.67
C HIS A 43 -30.61 28.63 -28.07
N GLU A 44 -29.29 28.75 -27.87
CA GLU A 44 -28.54 27.81 -27.02
C GLU A 44 -29.16 27.90 -25.60
N HIS A 45 -30.07 26.99 -25.31
CA HIS A 45 -30.54 26.82 -23.95
C HIS A 45 -29.42 26.26 -23.09
N GLU A 46 -29.23 26.86 -21.93
CA GLU A 46 -28.24 26.39 -20.95
C GLU A 46 -28.58 24.94 -20.55
N LYS A 47 -27.57 24.04 -20.58
CA LYS A 47 -27.76 22.63 -20.28
C LYS A 47 -27.94 22.41 -18.77
N ILE A 48 -28.94 21.67 -18.40
CA ILE A 48 -29.21 21.29 -17.00
C ILE A 48 -28.32 20.09 -16.64
N GLN A 49 -27.60 20.20 -15.52
CA GLN A 49 -26.72 19.15 -15.02
C GLN A 49 -27.38 18.31 -13.93
N TYR A 50 -27.40 17.02 -14.10
CA TYR A 50 -27.88 16.05 -13.11
C TYR A 50 -26.74 15.21 -12.58
N THR A 51 -26.65 15.08 -11.25
CA THR A 51 -25.70 14.19 -10.59
C THR A 51 -26.44 13.29 -9.60
N THR A 52 -26.27 11.99 -9.74
CA THR A 52 -26.83 11.04 -8.78
C THR A 52 -25.93 9.83 -8.60
N TYR A 53 -26.11 9.13 -7.48
CA TYR A 53 -25.33 7.96 -7.08
C TYR A 53 -26.27 6.79 -6.77
N SER A 54 -25.96 5.63 -7.33
CA SER A 54 -26.51 4.36 -6.83
C SER A 54 -25.49 3.66 -5.92
N SER A 55 -25.73 2.39 -5.59
CA SER A 55 -24.71 1.56 -4.93
C SER A 55 -23.47 1.33 -5.79
N ASP A 56 -23.65 1.30 -7.13
CA ASP A 56 -22.64 0.79 -8.07
C ASP A 56 -22.17 1.86 -9.06
N PHE A 57 -23.00 2.87 -9.33
CA PHE A 57 -22.74 3.89 -10.35
C PHE A 57 -22.80 5.32 -9.81
N GLU A 58 -21.91 6.16 -10.31
CA GLU A 58 -22.08 7.59 -10.39
C GLU A 58 -22.62 7.91 -11.79
N LEU A 59 -23.74 8.62 -11.85
CA LEU A 59 -24.29 9.22 -13.05
C LEU A 59 -24.02 10.72 -13.03
N PHE A 60 -23.45 11.22 -14.10
CA PHE A 60 -23.42 12.64 -14.44
C PHE A 60 -24.07 12.80 -15.82
N ALA A 61 -25.09 13.63 -15.92
CA ALA A 61 -25.78 13.86 -17.17
C ALA A 61 -25.96 15.38 -17.42
N GLU A 62 -25.74 15.77 -18.66
CA GLU A 62 -26.06 17.09 -19.18
C GLU A 62 -27.23 16.95 -20.14
N ALA A 63 -28.28 17.65 -19.89
CA ALA A 63 -29.50 17.57 -20.67
C ALA A 63 -29.99 18.95 -21.12
N ASP A 64 -30.61 19.00 -22.28
CA ASP A 64 -31.41 20.16 -22.65
C ASP A 64 -32.59 20.30 -21.68
N ALA A 65 -33.08 21.52 -21.50
CA ALA A 65 -34.30 21.75 -20.74
C ALA A 65 -35.44 20.90 -21.33
N MET A 66 -36.11 20.14 -20.46
CA MET A 66 -37.19 19.27 -20.90
C MET A 66 -38.50 20.07 -21.07
N ILE A 67 -38.93 20.26 -22.31
CA ILE A 67 -40.16 20.98 -22.66
C ILE A 67 -41.15 20.01 -23.29
N THR A 68 -42.43 20.12 -22.94
CA THR A 68 -43.47 19.23 -23.45
C THR A 68 -43.65 19.33 -24.97
N GLY A 69 -43.44 18.20 -25.66
CA GLY A 69 -43.55 18.10 -27.12
C GLY A 69 -42.32 18.51 -27.90
N GLU A 70 -41.21 18.78 -27.21
CA GLU A 70 -39.89 19.06 -27.80
C GLU A 70 -38.91 17.93 -27.50
N HIS A 71 -37.93 17.76 -28.39
CA HIS A 71 -36.84 16.80 -28.19
C HIS A 71 -35.83 17.39 -27.22
N ALA A 72 -35.44 16.62 -26.21
CA ALA A 72 -34.38 16.96 -25.25
C ALA A 72 -33.24 15.93 -25.35
N ASP A 73 -32.05 16.41 -25.69
CA ASP A 73 -30.84 15.61 -25.71
C ASP A 73 -30.28 15.45 -24.30
N ILE A 74 -29.92 14.22 -23.93
CA ILE A 74 -29.32 13.87 -22.63
C ILE A 74 -28.01 13.17 -22.87
N LEU A 75 -26.90 13.82 -22.56
CA LEU A 75 -25.56 13.23 -22.57
C LEU A 75 -25.23 12.69 -21.18
N ALA A 76 -25.28 11.37 -21.02
CA ALA A 76 -25.15 10.70 -19.74
C ALA A 76 -23.82 9.96 -19.60
N HIS A 77 -23.09 10.24 -18.52
CA HIS A 77 -21.78 9.65 -18.19
C HIS A 77 -21.96 8.64 -17.05
N PHE A 78 -21.67 7.36 -17.30
CA PHE A 78 -21.77 6.29 -16.31
C PHE A 78 -20.41 5.84 -15.83
N THR A 79 -20.14 6.01 -14.55
CA THR A 79 -18.89 5.64 -13.89
C THR A 79 -19.17 4.59 -12.81
N PHE A 80 -18.47 3.45 -12.83
CA PHE A 80 -18.50 2.48 -11.74
C PHE A 80 -17.87 3.08 -10.47
N LEU A 81 -18.51 2.90 -9.31
CA LEU A 81 -18.01 3.44 -8.04
C LEU A 81 -16.93 2.57 -7.38
N ASP A 82 -16.80 1.31 -7.76
CA ASP A 82 -15.78 0.39 -7.23
C ASP A 82 -14.36 0.71 -7.73
N ASN A 83 -14.25 1.18 -8.96
CA ASN A 83 -12.97 1.43 -9.64
C ASN A 83 -12.86 2.79 -10.33
N PHE A 84 -13.92 3.59 -10.34
CA PHE A 84 -14.03 4.89 -11.02
C PHE A 84 -13.67 4.83 -12.52
N LYS A 85 -14.03 3.71 -13.19
CA LYS A 85 -13.88 3.54 -14.64
C LYS A 85 -15.22 3.65 -15.36
N PRO A 86 -15.22 4.01 -16.66
CA PRO A 86 -16.44 4.15 -17.43
C PRO A 86 -17.12 2.82 -17.69
N LEU A 87 -18.43 2.82 -17.85
CA LEU A 87 -19.18 1.70 -18.40
C LEU A 87 -18.80 1.53 -19.89
N GLU A 88 -17.93 0.56 -20.20
CA GLU A 88 -17.38 0.40 -21.56
C GLU A 88 -18.39 -0.15 -22.56
N ALA A 89 -19.35 -0.96 -22.11
CA ALA A 89 -20.40 -1.56 -22.92
C ALA A 89 -21.61 -1.93 -22.06
N GLY A 90 -22.81 -1.79 -22.60
CA GLY A 90 -24.04 -2.15 -21.91
C GLY A 90 -25.27 -1.64 -22.67
N LYS A 91 -26.42 -2.27 -22.45
CA LYS A 91 -27.70 -1.80 -22.93
C LYS A 91 -28.30 -0.93 -21.83
N ILE A 92 -28.68 0.30 -22.17
CA ILE A 92 -29.30 1.23 -21.23
C ILE A 92 -30.63 1.69 -21.76
N THR A 93 -31.66 1.65 -20.89
CA THR A 93 -32.96 2.24 -21.14
C THR A 93 -33.13 3.47 -20.25
N ALA A 94 -33.13 4.65 -20.86
CA ALA A 94 -33.53 5.89 -20.20
C ALA A 94 -35.08 5.97 -20.24
N LYS A 95 -35.70 6.26 -19.09
CA LYS A 95 -37.15 6.29 -18.92
C LYS A 95 -37.53 7.48 -18.05
N LEU A 96 -38.19 8.46 -18.64
CA LEU A 96 -38.75 9.61 -17.93
C LEU A 96 -40.22 9.31 -17.55
N VAL A 97 -40.55 9.53 -16.29
CA VAL A 97 -41.92 9.36 -15.74
C VAL A 97 -42.37 10.68 -15.13
N VAL A 98 -43.44 11.24 -15.69
CA VAL A 98 -44.08 12.50 -15.23
C VAL A 98 -45.58 12.25 -15.13
N ASN A 99 -46.21 12.47 -13.97
CA ASN A 99 -47.64 12.33 -13.75
C ASN A 99 -48.25 11.05 -14.40
N ASP A 100 -47.65 9.86 -14.15
CA ASP A 100 -48.03 8.55 -14.70
C ASP A 100 -47.87 8.41 -16.24
N LYS A 101 -47.34 9.40 -16.93
CA LYS A 101 -46.92 9.29 -18.32
C LYS A 101 -45.45 8.89 -18.39
N THR A 102 -45.15 8.07 -19.37
CA THR A 102 -43.81 7.53 -19.53
C THR A 102 -43.33 7.70 -20.97
N VAL A 103 -42.11 8.23 -21.12
CA VAL A 103 -41.36 8.19 -22.38
C VAL A 103 -40.06 7.46 -22.14
N SER A 104 -39.53 6.76 -23.14
CA SER A 104 -38.32 6.00 -22.96
C SER A 104 -37.56 5.75 -24.28
N GLN A 105 -36.25 5.70 -24.18
CA GLN A 105 -35.36 5.28 -25.28
C GLN A 105 -34.38 4.23 -24.78
N THR A 106 -34.08 3.26 -25.62
CA THR A 106 -33.10 2.20 -25.31
C THR A 106 -31.93 2.26 -26.28
N LEU A 107 -30.74 2.31 -25.74
CA LEU A 107 -29.47 2.23 -26.48
C LEU A 107 -28.77 0.92 -26.13
N ASN A 108 -28.22 0.25 -27.16
CA ASN A 108 -27.50 -1.01 -26.96
C ASN A 108 -25.98 -0.81 -26.87
N GLU A 109 -25.49 0.36 -27.25
CA GLU A 109 -24.07 0.71 -27.31
C GLU A 109 -23.87 2.16 -26.85
N PRO A 110 -22.76 2.49 -26.19
CA PRO A 110 -22.40 3.86 -25.87
C PRO A 110 -21.98 4.65 -27.11
N LEU A 111 -22.18 5.96 -27.09
CA LEU A 111 -21.59 6.87 -28.08
C LEU A 111 -20.05 6.85 -28.00
N ARG A 112 -19.52 6.84 -26.80
CA ARG A 112 -18.11 6.61 -26.41
C ARG A 112 -18.09 5.80 -25.12
N LYS A 113 -16.96 5.22 -24.74
CA LYS A 113 -16.84 4.49 -23.48
C LYS A 113 -17.35 5.34 -22.31
N GLY A 114 -18.36 4.83 -21.62
CA GLY A 114 -19.02 5.50 -20.50
C GLY A 114 -20.02 6.58 -20.85
N ILE A 115 -20.18 6.97 -22.11
CA ILE A 115 -21.02 8.10 -22.54
C ILE A 115 -22.13 7.60 -23.47
N TYR A 116 -23.36 7.89 -23.10
CA TYR A 116 -24.57 7.58 -23.86
C TYR A 116 -25.35 8.87 -24.15
N SER A 117 -25.83 9.02 -25.39
CA SER A 117 -26.64 10.17 -25.82
C SER A 117 -28.06 9.70 -26.06
N PHE A 118 -28.99 10.13 -25.21
CA PHE A 118 -30.42 9.83 -25.32
C PHE A 118 -31.16 11.06 -25.83
N GLU A 119 -32.24 10.80 -26.56
CA GLU A 119 -33.18 11.79 -27.02
C GLU A 119 -34.56 11.43 -26.48
N LEU A 120 -35.18 12.29 -25.67
CA LEU A 120 -36.52 12.06 -25.10
C LEU A 120 -37.44 13.22 -25.47
N GLU A 121 -38.69 12.92 -25.78
CA GLU A 121 -39.75 13.89 -26.04
C GLU A 121 -40.80 13.80 -24.93
N PRO A 122 -40.77 14.66 -23.91
CA PRO A 122 -41.75 14.63 -22.82
C PRO A 122 -43.14 14.97 -23.32
N THR A 123 -44.16 14.26 -22.84
CA THR A 123 -45.57 14.46 -23.27
C THR A 123 -46.42 15.17 -22.24
N THR A 124 -45.87 15.52 -21.07
CA THR A 124 -46.63 16.12 -19.96
C THR A 124 -45.70 16.95 -19.10
N ALA A 125 -46.07 18.17 -18.79
CA ALA A 125 -45.33 19.04 -17.87
C ALA A 125 -45.53 18.62 -16.40
N GLY A 126 -44.55 18.98 -15.56
CA GLY A 126 -44.53 18.76 -14.13
C GLY A 126 -43.27 18.08 -13.65
N GLU A 127 -43.15 17.89 -12.34
CA GLU A 127 -42.04 17.20 -11.71
C GLU A 127 -42.05 15.69 -12.03
N GLY A 128 -40.92 15.15 -12.47
CA GLY A 128 -40.78 13.77 -12.88
C GLY A 128 -39.52 13.10 -12.31
N LYS A 129 -39.34 11.85 -12.74
CA LYS A 129 -38.15 11.07 -12.41
C LYS A 129 -37.57 10.44 -13.68
N LEU A 130 -36.28 10.51 -13.82
CA LEU A 130 -35.56 9.88 -14.92
C LEU A 130 -34.82 8.63 -14.41
N TYR A 131 -35.21 7.49 -14.95
CA TYR A 131 -34.63 6.18 -14.61
C TYR A 131 -33.68 5.74 -15.71
N PHE A 132 -32.51 5.22 -15.34
CA PHE A 132 -31.61 4.54 -16.24
C PHE A 132 -31.48 3.08 -15.81
N ASN A 133 -32.07 2.18 -16.58
CA ASN A 133 -31.96 0.73 -16.38
C ASN A 133 -30.80 0.23 -17.23
N ILE A 134 -29.76 -0.28 -16.58
CA ILE A 134 -28.49 -0.68 -17.17
C ILE A 134 -28.39 -2.21 -17.15
N GLU A 135 -28.15 -2.82 -18.32
CA GLU A 135 -27.85 -4.26 -18.47
C GLU A 135 -26.43 -4.38 -18.99
N THR A 136 -25.53 -4.91 -18.17
CA THR A 136 -24.13 -5.13 -18.55
C THR A 136 -23.60 -6.42 -17.92
N GLU A 137 -22.80 -7.20 -18.63
CA GLU A 137 -22.18 -8.46 -18.18
C GLU A 137 -23.14 -9.49 -17.57
N GLY A 138 -24.44 -9.39 -17.88
CA GLY A 138 -25.49 -10.27 -17.37
C GLY A 138 -26.08 -9.81 -16.03
N GLU A 139 -25.67 -8.66 -15.52
CA GLU A 139 -26.22 -8.00 -14.33
C GLU A 139 -27.13 -6.84 -14.73
N GLN A 140 -28.03 -6.47 -13.82
CA GLN A 140 -28.98 -5.36 -14.01
C GLN A 140 -28.82 -4.36 -12.86
N PHE A 141 -28.72 -3.09 -13.23
CA PHE A 141 -28.59 -1.97 -12.31
C PHE A 141 -29.64 -0.92 -12.63
N GLU A 142 -30.01 -0.12 -11.65
CA GLU A 142 -30.88 1.02 -11.81
C GLU A 142 -30.24 2.27 -11.19
N VAL A 143 -30.25 3.37 -11.94
CA VAL A 143 -29.84 4.69 -11.45
C VAL A 143 -31.03 5.65 -11.64
N ILE A 144 -31.38 6.43 -10.62
CA ILE A 144 -32.55 7.30 -10.60
C ILE A 144 -32.08 8.75 -10.39
N VAL A 145 -32.51 9.63 -11.30
CA VAL A 145 -32.48 11.09 -11.10
C VAL A 145 -33.83 11.47 -10.52
N PRO A 146 -33.92 11.92 -9.28
CA PRO A 146 -35.22 12.04 -8.59
C PRO A 146 -36.04 13.22 -9.05
N ASP A 147 -35.48 14.39 -9.21
CA ASP A 147 -36.17 15.65 -9.38
C ASP A 147 -35.86 16.21 -10.77
N VAL A 148 -36.69 15.89 -11.76
CA VAL A 148 -36.57 16.33 -13.14
C VAL A 148 -37.78 17.18 -13.50
N ASP A 149 -37.54 18.47 -13.73
CA ASP A 149 -38.61 19.39 -14.12
C ASP A 149 -38.87 19.32 -15.62
N VAL A 150 -40.10 19.15 -16.01
CA VAL A 150 -40.58 19.23 -17.38
C VAL A 150 -41.51 20.42 -17.51
N PHE A 151 -41.09 21.40 -18.32
CA PHE A 151 -41.78 22.67 -18.52
C PHE A 151 -42.87 22.54 -19.58
N ALA A 152 -43.93 23.31 -19.43
CA ALA A 152 -44.99 23.33 -20.44
C ALA A 152 -44.61 24.08 -21.71
N ASN A 153 -43.72 25.06 -21.61
CA ASN A 153 -43.20 25.91 -22.69
C ASN A 153 -41.96 26.70 -22.24
N ASP A 154 -41.29 27.40 -23.20
CA ASP A 154 -40.12 28.25 -22.94
C ASP A 154 -40.37 29.37 -21.94
N GLU A 155 -41.57 29.94 -21.87
CA GLU A 155 -41.87 31.02 -20.94
C GLU A 155 -41.81 30.56 -19.48
N GLU A 156 -42.27 29.33 -19.21
CA GLU A 156 -42.17 28.70 -17.89
C GLU A 156 -40.70 28.40 -17.52
N LEU A 157 -39.90 27.91 -18.47
CA LEU A 157 -38.48 27.70 -18.32
C LEU A 157 -37.74 29.00 -17.94
N HIS A 158 -37.94 30.07 -18.68
CA HIS A 158 -37.31 31.36 -18.40
C HIS A 158 -37.67 31.93 -17.02
N ASN A 159 -38.91 31.75 -16.59
CA ASN A 159 -39.34 32.18 -15.25
C ASN A 159 -38.72 31.36 -14.13
N HIS A 160 -38.33 30.12 -14.40
CA HIS A 160 -37.70 29.23 -13.41
C HIS A 160 -36.21 29.55 -13.19
N HIS A 161 -35.48 29.97 -14.24
CA HIS A 161 -34.04 30.30 -14.17
C HIS A 161 -33.71 31.56 -13.35
N ASP A 162 -34.67 32.43 -13.05
CA ASP A 162 -34.44 33.65 -12.27
C ASP A 162 -34.24 33.41 -10.75
N HIS A 163 -34.29 32.14 -10.25
CA HIS A 163 -34.21 31.77 -8.84
C HIS A 163 -33.22 30.63 -8.51
N GLY A 164 -32.44 30.14 -9.47
CA GLY A 164 -31.46 29.09 -9.25
C GLY A 164 -30.10 29.66 -8.87
N ASP A 165 -29.65 29.38 -7.63
CA ASP A 165 -28.23 29.57 -7.24
C ASP A 165 -27.35 28.58 -8.03
N GLU A 166 -26.83 28.99 -9.18
CA GLU A 166 -25.75 28.24 -9.80
C GLU A 166 -24.55 28.19 -8.85
N PRO A 167 -23.94 27.01 -8.63
CA PRO A 167 -22.71 26.93 -7.86
C PRO A 167 -21.66 27.80 -8.55
N SER A 168 -21.30 28.92 -7.91
CA SER A 168 -20.38 29.90 -8.49
C SER A 168 -19.03 29.24 -8.78
N ALA A 169 -18.78 28.95 -10.04
CA ALA A 169 -17.60 28.26 -10.57
C ALA A 169 -16.28 29.10 -10.50
N VAL A 170 -16.31 30.26 -9.86
CA VAL A 170 -15.20 31.26 -9.90
C VAL A 170 -13.85 30.71 -9.43
N ASN A 171 -13.83 29.64 -8.62
CA ASN A 171 -12.59 28.98 -8.12
C ASN A 171 -12.52 27.48 -8.43
N ALA A 172 -13.47 26.91 -9.13
CA ALA A 172 -13.47 25.49 -9.44
C ALA A 172 -12.40 25.14 -10.52
N THR A 173 -11.87 23.95 -10.41
CA THR A 173 -11.00 23.34 -11.41
C THR A 173 -11.83 22.34 -12.20
N VAL A 174 -11.88 22.52 -13.51
CA VAL A 174 -12.53 21.55 -14.39
C VAL A 174 -11.59 20.35 -14.60
N PHE A 175 -12.13 19.18 -14.41
CA PHE A 175 -11.46 17.91 -14.64
C PHE A 175 -12.49 16.88 -15.15
N THR A 176 -12.56 16.73 -16.48
CA THR A 176 -13.64 16.00 -17.15
C THR A 176 -13.64 14.51 -16.81
N LYS A 177 -14.80 13.85 -17.02
CA LYS A 177 -14.94 12.40 -16.79
C LYS A 177 -13.95 11.62 -17.64
N GLU A 178 -13.76 11.98 -18.91
CA GLU A 178 -12.78 11.33 -19.77
C GLU A 178 -11.32 11.51 -19.31
N GLN A 179 -11.01 12.60 -18.61
CA GLN A 179 -9.69 12.78 -17.99
C GLN A 179 -9.56 11.88 -16.76
N SER A 180 -10.58 11.84 -15.91
CA SER A 180 -10.59 11.05 -14.68
C SER A 180 -10.50 9.54 -14.95
N TRP A 181 -11.18 9.04 -15.99
CA TRP A 181 -11.14 7.62 -16.38
C TRP A 181 -9.78 7.13 -16.87
N LYS A 182 -8.89 8.04 -17.32
CA LYS A 182 -7.54 7.71 -17.83
C LYS A 182 -6.49 7.52 -16.74
N ILE A 183 -6.81 7.87 -15.51
CA ILE A 183 -5.88 7.81 -14.37
C ILE A 183 -6.47 6.98 -13.23
N ASP A 184 -5.71 6.79 -12.16
CA ASP A 184 -6.23 6.29 -10.89
C ASP A 184 -6.90 7.46 -10.16
N PHE A 185 -8.19 7.59 -10.35
CA PHE A 185 -9.03 8.64 -9.79
C PHE A 185 -10.13 8.03 -8.93
N ALA A 186 -10.42 8.67 -7.80
CA ALA A 186 -11.54 8.30 -6.96
C ALA A 186 -12.01 9.49 -6.12
N THR A 187 -13.32 9.51 -5.85
CA THR A 187 -13.93 10.43 -4.91
C THR A 187 -14.69 9.67 -3.84
N ALA A 188 -14.77 10.19 -2.62
CA ALA A 188 -15.58 9.62 -1.56
C ALA A 188 -16.00 10.69 -0.54
N LEU A 189 -17.00 10.38 0.27
CA LEU A 189 -17.30 11.18 1.45
C LEU A 189 -16.19 11.01 2.50
N PRO A 190 -15.87 12.05 3.28
CA PRO A 190 -15.07 11.92 4.48
C PRO A 190 -15.66 10.88 5.42
N LEU A 191 -14.80 10.20 6.16
CA LEU A 191 -15.25 9.19 7.11
C LEU A 191 -15.28 9.75 8.52
N GLU A 192 -16.46 9.78 9.14
CA GLU A 192 -16.61 10.06 10.56
C GLU A 192 -16.37 8.78 11.37
N GLN A 193 -15.27 8.72 12.10
CA GLN A 193 -14.87 7.53 12.87
C GLN A 193 -14.17 7.92 14.18
N GLU A 194 -14.03 6.94 15.08
CA GLU A 194 -13.18 7.09 16.24
C GLU A 194 -11.74 7.32 15.80
N PHE A 195 -11.19 8.48 16.13
CA PHE A 195 -9.85 8.86 15.74
C PHE A 195 -9.15 9.58 16.89
N GLY A 196 -8.06 8.98 17.38
CA GLY A 196 -7.30 9.48 18.49
C GLY A 196 -5.89 9.92 18.11
N PRO A 197 -5.20 10.57 19.04
CA PRO A 197 -3.82 10.95 18.83
C PRO A 197 -2.96 9.72 18.55
N ALA A 198 -2.15 9.80 17.50
CA ALA A 198 -1.16 8.80 17.16
C ALA A 198 0.26 9.33 17.43
N ILE A 199 1.11 8.47 17.97
CA ILE A 199 2.52 8.79 18.21
C ILE A 199 3.30 8.33 16.99
N LYS A 200 3.73 9.27 16.14
CA LYS A 200 4.63 8.99 15.03
C LYS A 200 6.04 8.77 15.53
N THR A 201 6.63 7.64 15.20
CA THR A 201 8.01 7.29 15.55
C THR A 201 8.63 6.34 14.51
N VAL A 202 9.89 5.97 14.72
CA VAL A 202 10.60 5.00 13.90
C VAL A 202 10.86 3.74 14.71
N ALA A 203 10.66 2.58 14.11
CA ALA A 203 11.00 1.29 14.71
C ALA A 203 12.08 0.58 13.91
N LYS A 204 13.01 -0.07 14.62
CA LYS A 204 13.96 -1.01 14.05
C LYS A 204 13.30 -2.38 13.93
N ILE A 205 13.54 -3.04 12.81
CA ILE A 205 13.06 -4.39 12.55
C ILE A 205 14.14 -5.39 12.95
N GLU A 206 13.77 -6.36 13.78
CA GLU A 206 14.64 -7.44 14.23
C GLU A 206 13.89 -8.78 14.09
N PRO A 207 14.58 -9.93 13.98
CA PRO A 207 13.91 -11.22 14.08
C PRO A 207 13.21 -11.37 15.43
N ALA A 208 11.99 -11.90 15.45
CA ALA A 208 11.31 -12.21 16.70
C ALA A 208 12.05 -13.32 17.46
N ARG A 209 11.77 -13.46 18.75
CA ARG A 209 12.38 -14.52 19.58
C ARG A 209 12.05 -15.89 19.02
N GLY A 210 13.09 -16.72 18.81
CA GLY A 210 12.97 -18.05 18.21
C GLY A 210 13.03 -18.09 16.69
N GLU A 211 13.03 -16.93 16.01
CA GLU A 211 13.19 -16.83 14.55
C GLU A 211 14.66 -16.79 14.11
N GLU A 212 15.61 -16.69 15.05
CA GLU A 212 17.04 -16.71 14.80
C GLU A 212 17.74 -17.68 15.74
N GLU A 213 18.66 -18.48 15.20
CA GLU A 213 19.52 -19.37 15.94
C GLU A 213 20.99 -19.15 15.58
N ILE A 214 21.82 -18.95 16.59
CA ILE A 214 23.27 -18.93 16.43
C ILE A 214 23.80 -20.33 16.74
N ILE A 215 24.41 -20.95 15.75
CA ILE A 215 25.03 -22.27 15.89
C ILE A 215 26.50 -22.07 16.25
N ALA A 216 26.88 -22.58 17.41
CA ALA A 216 28.24 -22.54 17.92
C ALA A 216 28.96 -23.90 17.81
N ALA A 217 30.25 -23.86 17.75
CA ALA A 217 31.13 -25.04 17.78
C ALA A 217 30.93 -25.79 19.10
N LYS A 218 30.71 -27.11 19.04
CA LYS A 218 30.62 -27.96 20.24
C LYS A 218 32.00 -28.54 20.64
N ALA A 219 32.97 -28.47 19.73
CA ALA A 219 34.33 -28.93 19.92
C ALA A 219 35.33 -27.97 19.27
N SER A 220 36.57 -27.99 19.70
CA SER A 220 37.67 -27.21 19.09
C SER A 220 38.20 -27.96 17.88
N GLY A 221 38.61 -27.23 16.83
CA GLY A 221 39.19 -27.81 15.62
C GLY A 221 39.16 -26.84 14.41
N LEU A 222 39.51 -27.36 13.25
CA LEU A 222 39.48 -26.61 11.99
C LEU A 222 38.10 -26.71 11.36
N VAL A 223 37.50 -25.58 11.00
CA VAL A 223 36.21 -25.51 10.31
C VAL A 223 36.40 -25.82 8.84
N LEU A 224 35.76 -26.87 8.35
CA LEU A 224 35.68 -27.21 6.93
C LEU A 224 34.26 -27.02 6.42
N PHE A 225 34.10 -26.20 5.40
CA PHE A 225 32.78 -25.99 4.79
C PHE A 225 32.36 -27.22 4.01
N THR A 226 31.18 -27.77 4.31
CA THR A 226 30.65 -28.94 3.62
C THR A 226 30.30 -28.61 2.17
N ASN A 227 29.95 -27.37 1.89
CA ASN A 227 29.58 -26.88 0.58
C ASN A 227 30.24 -25.52 0.34
N ASN A 228 31.05 -25.40 -0.73
CA ASN A 228 31.71 -24.13 -1.11
C ASN A 228 30.71 -23.00 -1.44
N ASN A 229 29.43 -23.33 -1.62
CA ASN A 229 28.36 -22.36 -1.90
C ASN A 229 27.61 -21.91 -0.64
N LEU A 230 28.14 -22.14 0.56
CA LEU A 230 27.55 -21.59 1.78
C LEU A 230 27.89 -20.10 1.86
N VAL A 231 26.90 -19.27 1.59
CA VAL A 231 26.98 -17.80 1.60
C VAL A 231 25.81 -17.21 2.37
N GLU A 232 25.96 -15.98 2.83
CA GLU A 232 24.87 -15.23 3.45
C GLU A 232 23.70 -15.06 2.45
N GLY A 233 22.46 -15.19 2.94
CA GLY A 233 21.23 -15.21 2.13
C GLY A 233 20.86 -16.59 1.56
N LYS A 234 21.75 -17.61 1.64
CA LYS A 234 21.43 -18.95 1.15
C LYS A 234 20.35 -19.60 2.03
N GLN A 235 19.33 -20.20 1.39
CA GLN A 235 18.34 -21.04 2.05
C GLN A 235 18.96 -22.34 2.55
N VAL A 236 18.59 -22.74 3.78
CA VAL A 236 19.02 -23.98 4.42
C VAL A 236 17.82 -24.70 5.04
N ALA A 237 17.86 -26.03 4.96
CA ALA A 237 16.82 -26.88 5.57
C ALA A 237 17.23 -27.32 6.98
N ASN A 238 16.23 -27.65 7.80
CA ASN A 238 16.50 -28.30 9.08
C ASN A 238 17.24 -29.61 8.87
N GLY A 239 18.35 -29.81 9.59
CA GLY A 239 19.24 -30.98 9.49
C GLY A 239 20.29 -30.88 8.37
N GLU A 240 20.29 -29.84 7.54
CA GLU A 240 21.31 -29.63 6.50
C GLU A 240 22.70 -29.49 7.13
N LYS A 241 23.68 -30.18 6.53
CA LYS A 241 25.09 -30.11 6.96
C LYS A 241 25.72 -28.83 6.45
N LEU A 242 26.26 -28.01 7.34
CA LEU A 242 26.85 -26.72 7.03
C LEU A 242 28.38 -26.77 7.08
N PHE A 243 28.91 -27.32 8.20
CA PHE A 243 30.33 -27.40 8.47
C PHE A 243 30.72 -28.78 9.03
N THR A 244 32.00 -29.10 8.93
CA THR A 244 32.65 -30.15 9.72
C THR A 244 33.76 -29.51 10.52
N ILE A 245 33.83 -29.74 11.82
CA ILE A 245 34.95 -29.33 12.65
C ILE A 245 35.88 -30.54 12.74
N SER A 246 37.04 -30.44 12.06
CA SER A 246 38.06 -31.49 12.02
C SER A 246 39.13 -31.24 13.07
N SER A 247 39.51 -32.30 13.76
CA SER A 247 40.67 -32.33 14.68
C SER A 247 41.73 -33.37 14.27
N SER A 248 41.61 -33.96 13.07
CA SER A 248 42.44 -35.05 12.60
C SER A 248 43.95 -34.69 12.49
N GLU A 249 44.24 -33.42 12.24
CA GLU A 249 45.64 -32.93 12.12
C GLU A 249 46.16 -32.30 13.41
N MET A 250 45.41 -32.42 14.53
CA MET A 250 45.81 -31.84 15.79
C MET A 250 46.58 -32.85 16.64
N ALA A 251 47.67 -32.40 17.24
CA ALA A 251 48.49 -33.21 18.15
C ALA A 251 47.76 -33.47 19.48
N GLU A 252 46.94 -32.50 19.92
CA GLU A 252 46.12 -32.60 21.13
C GLU A 252 44.63 -32.49 20.78
N ASN A 253 43.76 -33.13 21.58
CA ASN A 253 42.29 -33.16 21.41
C ASN A 253 41.85 -33.74 20.05
N ASN A 254 42.58 -34.72 19.54
CA ASN A 254 42.19 -35.43 18.32
C ASN A 254 41.00 -36.35 18.57
N PHE A 255 39.78 -35.91 18.23
CA PHE A 255 38.55 -36.68 18.44
C PHE A 255 38.44 -37.96 17.62
N VAL A 256 39.17 -38.05 16.50
CA VAL A 256 39.23 -39.28 15.70
C VAL A 256 39.93 -40.39 16.50
N VAL A 257 41.07 -40.04 17.14
CA VAL A 257 41.79 -40.94 18.02
C VAL A 257 40.94 -41.31 19.24
N GLN A 258 40.35 -40.32 19.90
CA GLN A 258 39.46 -40.58 21.07
C GLN A 258 38.26 -41.45 20.72
N LEU A 259 37.66 -41.30 19.56
CA LEU A 259 36.55 -42.14 19.10
C LEU A 259 37.04 -43.59 18.86
N ALA A 260 38.22 -43.77 18.24
CA ALA A 260 38.79 -45.08 17.99
C ALA A 260 39.18 -45.79 19.30
N GLU A 261 39.75 -45.07 20.27
CA GLU A 261 40.04 -45.60 21.61
C GLU A 261 38.76 -45.97 22.35
N ALA A 262 37.76 -45.11 22.35
CA ALA A 262 36.46 -45.40 22.99
C ALA A 262 35.76 -46.62 22.36
N LYS A 263 35.85 -46.79 21.04
CA LYS A 263 35.32 -47.98 20.34
C LYS A 263 36.07 -49.24 20.76
N SER A 264 37.40 -49.22 20.78
CA SER A 264 38.22 -50.36 21.22
C SER A 264 37.94 -50.76 22.65
N ASN A 265 37.82 -49.78 23.57
CA ASN A 265 37.48 -50.00 24.96
C ASN A 265 36.06 -50.61 25.12
N TYR A 266 35.08 -50.12 24.35
CA TYR A 266 33.74 -50.65 24.33
C TYR A 266 33.73 -52.10 23.84
N GLU A 267 34.35 -52.42 22.71
CA GLU A 267 34.41 -53.78 22.16
C GLU A 267 35.11 -54.75 23.12
N THR A 268 36.22 -54.33 23.74
CA THR A 268 36.96 -55.14 24.73
C THR A 268 36.11 -55.40 25.98
N SER A 269 35.49 -54.34 26.53
CA SER A 269 34.67 -54.48 27.74
C SER A 269 33.43 -55.31 27.46
N LYS A 270 32.83 -55.21 26.29
CA LYS A 270 31.68 -56.01 25.83
C LYS A 270 32.07 -57.51 25.79
N ALA A 271 33.17 -57.82 25.09
CA ALA A 271 33.64 -59.23 25.00
C ALA A 271 33.99 -59.82 26.37
N ASN A 272 34.55 -59.02 27.29
CA ASN A 272 34.85 -59.46 28.65
C ASN A 272 33.57 -59.70 29.47
N TYR A 273 32.58 -58.81 29.38
CA TYR A 273 31.28 -59.00 30.04
C TYR A 273 30.54 -60.23 29.50
N GLU A 274 30.47 -60.40 28.17
CA GLU A 274 29.80 -61.58 27.54
C GLU A 274 30.49 -62.88 27.97
N ARG A 275 31.82 -62.94 27.93
CA ARG A 275 32.57 -64.12 28.42
C ARG A 275 32.30 -64.40 29.87
N LYS A 276 32.36 -63.44 30.80
CA LYS A 276 32.08 -63.60 32.20
C LYS A 276 30.64 -64.00 32.50
N SER A 277 29.69 -63.48 31.68
CA SER A 277 28.29 -63.86 31.75
C SER A 277 28.02 -65.33 31.44
N GLU A 278 28.83 -65.96 30.58
CA GLU A 278 28.78 -67.41 30.36
C GLU A 278 29.48 -68.17 31.46
N LEU A 279 30.64 -67.78 31.90
CA LEU A 279 31.42 -68.45 32.91
C LEU A 279 30.76 -68.48 34.30
N VAL A 280 29.91 -67.47 34.62
CA VAL A 280 29.18 -67.48 35.92
C VAL A 280 28.10 -68.56 35.98
N LYS A 281 27.56 -68.97 34.84
CA LYS A 281 26.60 -70.07 34.77
C LYS A 281 27.21 -71.40 35.26
N ASP A 282 28.49 -71.56 34.93
CA ASP A 282 29.28 -72.74 35.33
C ASP A 282 30.01 -72.54 36.68
N ARG A 283 29.74 -71.41 37.40
CA ARG A 283 30.37 -71.01 38.67
C ARG A 283 31.89 -70.86 38.59
N LEU A 284 32.44 -70.56 37.43
CA LEU A 284 33.88 -70.39 37.22
C LEU A 284 34.36 -68.95 37.54
N VAL A 285 33.43 -68.02 37.70
CA VAL A 285 33.67 -66.63 38.14
C VAL A 285 32.65 -66.21 39.18
N THR A 286 32.99 -65.26 40.04
CA THR A 286 32.11 -64.73 41.09
C THR A 286 31.07 -63.73 40.52
N GLU A 287 29.94 -63.56 41.18
CA GLU A 287 28.93 -62.52 40.82
C GLU A 287 29.52 -61.10 40.87
N GLN A 288 30.44 -60.91 41.83
CA GLN A 288 31.13 -59.61 41.94
C GLN A 288 32.03 -59.32 40.70
N GLU A 289 32.70 -60.34 40.17
CA GLU A 289 33.50 -60.17 38.93
C GLU A 289 32.62 -59.95 37.71
N LEU A 290 31.45 -60.58 37.64
CA LEU A 290 30.45 -60.31 36.60
C LEU A 290 29.92 -58.87 36.70
N LEU A 291 29.55 -58.43 37.92
CA LEU A 291 29.08 -57.04 38.15
C LEU A 291 30.15 -55.99 37.75
N ASN A 292 31.41 -56.22 38.11
CA ASN A 292 32.49 -55.33 37.72
C ASN A 292 32.66 -55.27 36.19
N ALA A 293 32.57 -56.42 35.51
CA ALA A 293 32.67 -56.45 34.04
C ALA A 293 31.46 -55.78 33.38
N LYS A 294 30.25 -55.93 33.95
CA LYS A 294 29.04 -55.24 33.49
C LYS A 294 29.18 -53.72 33.63
N ASN A 295 29.61 -53.24 34.79
CA ASN A 295 29.85 -51.82 35.03
C ASN A 295 30.87 -51.23 34.04
N ALA A 296 32.00 -51.94 33.79
CA ALA A 296 33.00 -51.53 32.81
C ALA A 296 32.40 -51.45 31.38
N TYR A 297 31.58 -52.44 31.00
CA TYR A 297 30.88 -52.45 29.73
C TYR A 297 29.92 -51.27 29.59
N GLU A 298 29.03 -51.08 30.60
CA GLU A 298 28.04 -49.97 30.57
C GLU A 298 28.73 -48.59 30.51
N THR A 299 29.85 -48.39 31.25
CA THR A 299 30.61 -47.17 31.24
C THR A 299 31.25 -46.90 29.86
N SER A 300 31.98 -47.93 29.34
CA SER A 300 32.63 -47.78 28.01
C SER A 300 31.61 -47.63 26.88
N LYS A 301 30.43 -48.28 26.98
CA LYS A 301 29.31 -48.11 26.07
C LYS A 301 28.79 -46.68 26.08
N ALA A 302 28.57 -46.09 27.24
CA ALA A 302 28.09 -44.71 27.37
C ALA A 302 29.09 -43.71 26.79
N VAL A 303 30.38 -43.88 26.98
CA VAL A 303 31.45 -43.03 26.40
C VAL A 303 31.45 -43.15 24.87
N TYR A 304 31.46 -44.37 24.34
CA TYR A 304 31.47 -44.62 22.90
C TYR A 304 30.21 -44.05 22.22
N GLU A 305 29.03 -44.32 22.79
CA GLU A 305 27.77 -43.80 22.24
C GLU A 305 27.70 -42.26 22.25
N ASN A 306 28.19 -41.63 23.30
CA ASN A 306 28.27 -40.15 23.36
C ASN A 306 29.18 -39.58 22.26
N LEU A 307 30.40 -40.13 22.12
CA LEU A 307 31.35 -39.70 21.10
C LEU A 307 30.80 -39.98 19.69
N SER A 308 30.27 -41.17 19.42
CA SER A 308 29.77 -41.55 18.09
C SER A 308 28.54 -40.78 17.63
N LYS A 309 27.72 -40.24 18.56
CA LYS A 309 26.60 -39.35 18.23
C LYS A 309 27.07 -37.98 17.74
N ASN A 310 28.18 -37.49 18.27
CA ASN A 310 28.64 -36.10 18.01
C ASN A 310 29.78 -36.07 16.99
N PHE A 311 30.55 -37.13 16.80
CA PHE A 311 31.75 -37.19 15.95
C PHE A 311 31.70 -38.40 15.01
N ASN A 312 32.30 -38.24 13.84
CA ASN A 312 32.63 -39.33 12.92
C ASN A 312 34.12 -39.29 12.56
N GLU A 313 34.56 -40.14 11.65
CA GLU A 313 35.96 -40.18 11.18
C GLU A 313 36.45 -38.87 10.55
N SER A 314 35.54 -38.03 10.06
CA SER A 314 35.87 -36.73 9.48
C SER A 314 35.84 -35.58 10.50
N GLY A 315 35.32 -35.82 11.73
CA GLY A 315 35.18 -34.80 12.76
C GLY A 315 33.73 -34.59 13.22
N GLN A 316 33.46 -33.42 13.82
CA GLN A 316 32.12 -33.01 14.28
C GLN A 316 31.33 -32.42 13.14
N MET A 317 30.18 -33.00 12.83
CA MET A 317 29.23 -32.42 11.87
C MET A 317 28.38 -31.33 12.53
N VAL A 318 28.39 -30.14 11.95
CA VAL A 318 27.55 -29.02 12.34
C VAL A 318 26.39 -28.93 11.34
N LYS A 319 25.16 -29.07 11.86
CA LYS A 319 23.94 -29.06 11.08
C LYS A 319 23.07 -27.89 11.49
N SER A 320 22.27 -27.37 10.55
CA SER A 320 21.19 -26.45 10.89
C SER A 320 20.16 -27.15 11.75
N LYS A 321 19.64 -26.48 12.78
CA LYS A 321 18.57 -26.98 13.62
C LYS A 321 17.20 -26.43 13.22
N MET A 322 17.18 -25.46 12.30
CA MET A 322 15.97 -24.87 11.77
C MET A 322 16.05 -24.70 10.25
N SER A 323 14.91 -24.63 9.59
CA SER A 323 14.84 -24.19 8.20
C SER A 323 14.81 -22.67 8.14
N GLY A 324 15.49 -22.06 7.19
CA GLY A 324 15.60 -20.62 7.08
C GLY A 324 16.67 -20.22 6.08
N PHE A 325 17.27 -19.06 6.27
CA PHE A 325 18.42 -18.60 5.46
C PHE A 325 19.59 -18.24 6.36
N VAL A 326 20.79 -18.36 5.80
CA VAL A 326 22.02 -17.95 6.46
C VAL A 326 22.03 -16.43 6.59
N LYS A 327 21.92 -15.94 7.83
CA LYS A 327 21.96 -14.50 8.11
C LYS A 327 23.38 -13.96 8.14
N GLN A 328 24.29 -14.70 8.82
CA GLN A 328 25.68 -14.31 8.97
C GLN A 328 26.57 -15.52 9.18
N ILE A 329 27.76 -15.50 8.58
CA ILE A 329 28.82 -16.50 8.78
C ILE A 329 29.95 -15.83 9.57
N PHE A 330 30.29 -16.39 10.75
CA PHE A 330 31.28 -15.81 11.65
C PHE A 330 32.69 -16.39 11.46
N VAL A 331 32.86 -17.37 10.57
CA VAL A 331 34.10 -18.13 10.40
C VAL A 331 34.47 -18.29 8.93
N SER A 332 35.76 -18.50 8.67
CA SER A 332 36.28 -18.81 7.34
C SER A 332 36.62 -20.30 7.22
N ASN A 333 36.61 -20.81 5.98
CA ASN A 333 37.05 -22.18 5.71
C ASN A 333 38.53 -22.36 6.10
N GLY A 334 38.84 -23.41 6.85
CA GLY A 334 40.18 -23.66 7.40
C GLY A 334 40.50 -22.88 8.68
N GLN A 335 39.61 -22.07 9.20
CA GLN A 335 39.82 -21.35 10.45
C GLN A 335 39.76 -22.31 11.66
N TYR A 336 40.67 -22.14 12.61
CA TYR A 336 40.57 -22.81 13.92
C TYR A 336 39.52 -22.13 14.79
N VAL A 337 38.66 -22.93 15.44
CA VAL A 337 37.63 -22.48 16.39
C VAL A 337 37.76 -23.22 17.72
N ALA A 338 37.43 -22.53 18.80
CA ALA A 338 37.27 -23.12 20.12
C ALA A 338 35.84 -23.57 20.35
N ALA A 339 35.63 -24.53 21.27
CA ALA A 339 34.29 -24.91 21.71
C ALA A 339 33.55 -23.69 22.27
N GLY A 340 32.29 -23.50 21.87
CA GLY A 340 31.45 -22.34 22.21
C GLY A 340 31.56 -21.17 21.24
N GLN A 341 32.49 -21.16 20.31
CA GLN A 341 32.64 -20.07 19.32
C GLN A 341 31.48 -20.10 18.32
N PRO A 342 30.82 -18.95 18.04
CA PRO A 342 29.78 -18.84 17.00
C PRO A 342 30.35 -19.19 15.62
N LEU A 343 29.56 -19.94 14.84
CA LEU A 343 29.91 -20.36 13.47
C LEU A 343 29.03 -19.67 12.43
N VAL A 344 27.71 -19.70 12.65
CA VAL A 344 26.71 -19.17 11.71
C VAL A 344 25.45 -18.79 12.46
N SER A 345 24.80 -17.76 11.98
CA SER A 345 23.43 -17.39 12.38
C SER A 345 22.47 -17.73 11.25
N ILE A 346 21.36 -18.39 11.58
CA ILE A 346 20.27 -18.78 10.67
C ILE A 346 19.00 -18.09 11.14
N SER A 347 18.23 -17.50 10.21
CA SER A 347 16.98 -16.83 10.49
C SER A 347 15.85 -17.33 9.59
N GLN A 348 14.62 -17.42 10.16
CA GLN A 348 13.41 -17.78 9.39
C GLN A 348 12.67 -16.58 8.85
N ASN A 349 12.71 -15.46 9.56
CA ASN A 349 11.99 -14.22 9.23
C ASN A 349 10.47 -14.39 9.06
N ASN A 350 9.85 -15.37 9.68
CA ASN A 350 8.39 -15.55 9.65
C ASN A 350 7.70 -14.52 10.55
N LYS A 351 8.32 -14.24 11.70
CA LYS A 351 7.89 -13.23 12.65
C LYS A 351 9.01 -12.23 12.92
N LEU A 352 8.61 -10.99 13.05
CA LEU A 352 9.52 -9.88 13.28
C LEU A 352 9.15 -9.14 14.55
N LEU A 353 10.16 -8.61 15.22
CA LEU A 353 10.04 -7.70 16.35
C LEU A 353 10.34 -6.29 15.85
N LEU A 354 9.40 -5.38 16.06
CA LEU A 354 9.59 -3.96 15.84
C LEU A 354 9.83 -3.29 17.19
N THR A 355 10.94 -2.62 17.34
CA THR A 355 11.26 -1.84 18.53
C THR A 355 11.14 -0.36 18.20
N ALA A 356 9.98 0.23 18.51
CA ALA A 356 9.69 1.64 18.32
C ALA A 356 10.24 2.47 19.48
N GLN A 357 10.85 3.62 19.18
CA GLN A 357 11.50 4.48 20.16
C GLN A 357 10.66 5.73 20.42
N VAL A 358 10.05 5.84 21.61
CA VAL A 358 9.08 6.88 21.95
C VAL A 358 9.67 7.92 22.88
N GLN A 359 9.46 9.21 22.58
CA GLN A 359 9.91 10.34 23.40
C GLN A 359 9.19 10.40 24.74
N GLN A 360 9.88 10.89 25.78
CA GLN A 360 9.37 11.00 27.16
C GLN A 360 8.05 11.78 27.26
N LYS A 361 7.82 12.78 26.40
CA LYS A 361 6.57 13.57 26.42
C LYS A 361 5.30 12.74 26.21
N TYR A 362 5.42 11.54 25.63
CA TYR A 362 4.31 10.62 25.38
C TYR A 362 4.17 9.50 26.41
N LEU A 363 4.96 9.53 27.49
CA LEU A 363 4.99 8.47 28.50
C LEU A 363 3.60 8.16 29.08
N SER A 364 2.79 9.19 29.33
CA SER A 364 1.43 9.05 29.85
C SER A 364 0.47 8.37 28.88
N LEU A 365 0.76 8.37 27.58
CA LEU A 365 -0.05 7.76 26.54
C LEU A 365 0.32 6.29 26.27
N LEU A 366 1.51 5.83 26.68
CA LEU A 366 1.96 4.47 26.40
C LEU A 366 0.98 3.38 26.86
N PRO A 367 0.37 3.45 28.06
CA PRO A 367 -0.58 2.44 28.51
C PRO A 367 -1.88 2.38 27.69
N SER A 368 -2.23 3.46 26.99
CA SER A 368 -3.44 3.56 26.17
C SER A 368 -3.23 3.16 24.70
N ILE A 369 -2.01 2.82 24.31
CA ILE A 369 -1.72 2.33 22.96
C ILE A 369 -2.36 0.94 22.81
N ASN A 370 -3.23 0.79 21.81
CA ASN A 370 -3.94 -0.45 21.54
C ASN A 370 -3.63 -1.07 20.17
N THR A 371 -3.25 -0.24 19.18
CA THR A 371 -2.90 -0.69 17.83
C THR A 371 -1.84 0.22 17.22
N ALA A 372 -1.39 -0.10 16.01
CA ALA A 372 -0.41 0.68 15.28
C ALA A 372 -0.60 0.53 13.77
N ASN A 373 -0.17 1.55 13.03
CA ASN A 373 0.04 1.46 11.59
C ASN A 373 1.53 1.52 11.30
N ILE A 374 2.00 0.72 10.36
CA ILE A 374 3.41 0.56 10.00
C ILE A 374 3.59 0.98 8.55
N THR A 375 4.43 2.00 8.32
CA THR A 375 4.70 2.55 6.98
C THR A 375 6.13 2.24 6.56
N THR A 376 6.28 1.61 5.41
CA THR A 376 7.58 1.39 4.78
C THR A 376 8.20 2.71 4.34
N ILE A 377 9.53 2.85 4.49
CA ILE A 377 10.21 4.12 4.18
C ILE A 377 10.39 4.30 2.67
N HIS A 378 10.62 3.22 1.93
CA HIS A 378 11.01 3.25 0.52
C HIS A 378 9.84 3.51 -0.45
N ASP A 379 8.70 2.87 -0.24
CA ASP A 379 7.51 2.96 -1.11
C ASP A 379 6.31 3.62 -0.43
N LYS A 380 6.47 4.04 0.84
CA LYS A 380 5.44 4.72 1.66
C LYS A 380 4.14 3.94 1.81
N LYS A 381 4.20 2.63 1.63
CA LYS A 381 3.05 1.77 1.83
C LYS A 381 2.81 1.55 3.32
N THR A 382 1.56 1.76 3.74
CA THR A 382 1.15 1.61 5.14
C THR A 382 0.31 0.36 5.31
N TYR A 383 0.60 -0.38 6.37
CA TYR A 383 -0.10 -1.59 6.80
C TYR A 383 -0.64 -1.37 8.20
N THR A 384 -1.83 -1.86 8.48
CA THR A 384 -2.34 -1.93 9.85
C THR A 384 -1.68 -3.09 10.61
N LEU A 385 -1.65 -2.98 11.93
CA LEU A 385 -1.12 -4.05 12.78
C LEU A 385 -1.87 -5.38 12.57
N ASP A 386 -3.18 -5.30 12.34
CA ASP A 386 -4.04 -6.47 12.10
C ASP A 386 -3.76 -7.16 10.77
N GLU A 387 -3.55 -6.40 9.67
CA GLU A 387 -3.15 -6.95 8.36
C GLU A 387 -1.84 -7.74 8.46
N LEU A 388 -0.94 -7.32 9.33
CA LEU A 388 0.33 -8.00 9.58
C LEU A 388 0.21 -9.10 10.64
N ASN A 389 -0.99 -9.47 11.11
CA ASN A 389 -1.22 -10.35 12.27
C ASN A 389 -0.34 -9.96 13.46
N GLY A 390 -0.23 -8.66 13.70
CA GLY A 390 0.65 -8.09 14.70
C GLY A 390 -0.03 -7.93 16.05
N LYS A 391 0.79 -7.69 17.06
CA LYS A 391 0.36 -7.34 18.41
C LYS A 391 1.40 -6.50 19.13
N ILE A 392 0.96 -5.67 20.04
CA ILE A 392 1.83 -4.97 20.98
C ILE A 392 2.24 -5.94 22.07
N LEU A 393 3.55 -6.15 22.23
CA LEU A 393 4.09 -7.04 23.24
C LEU A 393 4.29 -6.33 24.57
N SER A 394 4.86 -5.14 24.52
CA SER A 394 5.19 -4.37 25.73
C SER A 394 5.51 -2.93 25.39
N TYR A 395 5.39 -2.08 26.39
CA TYR A 395 5.98 -0.74 26.42
C TYR A 395 6.96 -0.66 27.59
N GLY A 396 8.13 -0.06 27.33
CA GLY A 396 9.19 0.07 28.32
C GLY A 396 8.79 0.98 29.47
N LYS A 397 9.13 0.56 30.70
CA LYS A 397 8.92 1.34 31.92
C LYS A 397 10.14 2.19 32.32
N SER A 398 11.25 2.02 31.59
CA SER A 398 12.49 2.79 31.72
C SER A 398 12.97 3.25 30.36
N ALA A 399 13.60 4.42 30.32
CA ALA A 399 14.27 4.88 29.11
C ALA A 399 15.54 4.05 28.87
N ASN A 400 15.96 4.02 27.60
CA ASN A 400 17.28 3.49 27.24
C ASN A 400 18.35 4.50 27.66
N ASP A 401 19.41 4.03 28.31
CA ASP A 401 20.49 4.87 28.85
C ASP A 401 21.20 5.73 27.78
N ASP A 402 21.28 5.22 26.55
CA ASP A 402 21.96 5.90 25.43
C ASP A 402 21.09 6.92 24.69
N SER A 403 19.76 6.74 24.68
CA SER A 403 18.86 7.53 23.82
C SER A 403 17.78 8.31 24.58
N TYR A 404 17.58 8.04 25.87
CA TYR A 404 16.51 8.61 26.70
C TYR A 404 15.10 8.39 26.12
N LEU A 405 14.94 7.36 25.25
CA LEU A 405 13.68 7.00 24.62
C LEU A 405 13.09 5.75 25.28
N PHE A 406 11.76 5.65 25.27
CA PHE A 406 11.04 4.51 25.81
C PHE A 406 10.74 3.52 24.68
N PRO A 407 11.20 2.26 24.79
CA PRO A 407 10.93 1.27 23.76
C PRO A 407 9.48 0.77 23.83
N VAL A 408 8.82 0.70 22.68
CA VAL A 408 7.56 -0.02 22.50
C VAL A 408 7.82 -1.18 21.54
N SER A 409 7.56 -2.40 22.00
CA SER A 409 7.82 -3.61 21.24
C SER A 409 6.53 -4.14 20.62
N LEU A 410 6.57 -4.36 19.29
CA LEU A 410 5.48 -4.97 18.54
C LEU A 410 6.01 -6.23 17.85
N GLU A 411 5.22 -7.29 17.83
CA GLU A 411 5.47 -8.50 17.02
C GLU A 411 4.57 -8.42 15.79
N ILE A 412 5.12 -8.70 14.61
CA ILE A 412 4.35 -8.79 13.37
C ILE A 412 4.71 -10.06 12.60
N GLY A 413 3.77 -10.56 11.80
CA GLY A 413 4.06 -11.56 10.78
C GLY A 413 4.69 -10.90 9.56
N ASN A 414 5.69 -11.53 8.97
CA ASN A 414 6.39 -10.98 7.79
C ASN A 414 5.64 -11.27 6.48
N ARG A 415 4.44 -10.68 6.33
CA ARG A 415 3.63 -10.81 5.11
C ARG A 415 4.03 -9.84 4.00
N ALA A 416 4.66 -8.73 4.37
CA ALA A 416 5.04 -7.66 3.45
C ALA A 416 6.52 -7.71 3.02
N GLY A 417 7.25 -8.79 3.35
CA GLY A 417 8.64 -8.94 2.96
C GLY A 417 9.62 -8.00 3.68
N PHE A 418 9.29 -7.58 4.89
CA PHE A 418 10.20 -6.76 5.70
C PHE A 418 11.54 -7.46 5.94
N ALA A 419 12.63 -6.71 5.83
CA ALA A 419 13.98 -7.21 6.06
C ALA A 419 14.49 -6.82 7.46
N PRO A 420 14.93 -7.77 8.30
CA PRO A 420 15.59 -7.46 9.56
C PRO A 420 16.81 -6.56 9.37
N GLY A 421 17.03 -5.64 10.30
CA GLY A 421 18.08 -4.62 10.24
C GLY A 421 17.66 -3.31 9.61
N THR A 422 16.49 -3.26 8.96
CA THR A 422 15.93 -2.03 8.39
C THR A 422 15.03 -1.29 9.39
N PHE A 423 14.52 -0.12 8.97
CA PHE A 423 13.64 0.71 9.76
C PHE A 423 12.30 0.93 9.06
N VAL A 424 11.26 1.18 9.85
CA VAL A 424 9.92 1.57 9.40
C VAL A 424 9.42 2.75 10.21
N GLU A 425 8.54 3.56 9.63
CA GLU A 425 7.74 4.52 10.40
C GLU A 425 6.60 3.75 11.09
N VAL A 426 6.33 4.10 12.33
CA VAL A 426 5.24 3.51 13.12
C VAL A 426 4.38 4.61 13.71
N PHE A 427 3.09 4.50 13.53
CA PHE A 427 2.08 5.33 14.15
C PHE A 427 1.39 4.51 15.23
N LEU A 428 1.81 4.72 16.48
CA LEU A 428 1.22 4.06 17.64
C LEU A 428 -0.09 4.77 17.98
N LYS A 429 -1.21 4.07 17.88
CA LYS A 429 -2.56 4.63 18.04
C LYS A 429 -3.06 4.36 19.45
N THR A 430 -3.66 5.39 20.06
CA THR A 430 -4.28 5.30 21.38
C THR A 430 -5.78 5.11 21.25
N MET A 431 -6.39 4.47 22.24
CA MET A 431 -7.85 4.41 22.32
C MET A 431 -8.44 5.80 22.56
N THR A 432 -9.52 6.08 21.86
CA THR A 432 -10.34 7.27 22.03
C THR A 432 -11.79 6.94 21.73
N ASN A 433 -12.71 7.65 22.39
CA ASN A 433 -14.13 7.62 22.06
C ASN A 433 -14.56 8.88 21.29
N SER A 434 -13.60 9.72 20.89
CA SER A 434 -13.88 10.92 20.11
C SER A 434 -14.01 10.57 18.63
N LYS A 435 -15.13 10.94 18.03
CA LYS A 435 -15.32 10.88 16.59
C LYS A 435 -14.70 12.10 15.92
N ALA A 436 -14.06 11.89 14.80
CA ALA A 436 -13.48 12.94 13.97
C ALA A 436 -13.74 12.68 12.49
N ILE A 437 -13.87 13.75 11.73
CA ILE A 437 -13.89 13.70 10.27
C ILE A 437 -12.47 13.37 9.80
N THR A 438 -12.32 12.28 9.07
CA THR A 438 -11.01 11.84 8.58
C THR A 438 -11.03 11.65 7.06
N VAL A 439 -9.89 11.96 6.44
CA VAL A 439 -9.67 11.77 5.01
C VAL A 439 -8.45 10.88 4.77
N PRO A 440 -8.39 10.10 3.69
CA PRO A 440 -7.17 9.39 3.32
C PRO A 440 -6.04 10.39 3.07
N ASN A 441 -4.81 10.02 3.43
CA ASN A 441 -3.66 10.91 3.22
C ASN A 441 -3.43 11.27 1.74
N THR A 442 -3.92 10.43 0.81
CA THR A 442 -3.87 10.66 -0.64
C THR A 442 -4.79 11.80 -1.11
N ALA A 443 -5.79 12.18 -0.31
CA ALA A 443 -6.67 13.31 -0.59
C ALA A 443 -6.03 14.67 -0.27
N LEU A 444 -5.01 14.68 0.59
CA LEU A 444 -4.39 15.91 1.09
C LEU A 444 -3.24 16.37 0.20
N LEU A 445 -3.27 17.63 -0.15
CA LEU A 445 -2.16 18.32 -0.80
C LEU A 445 -1.59 19.36 0.16
N GLU A 446 -0.27 19.41 0.26
CA GLU A 446 0.44 20.42 1.04
C GLU A 446 1.12 21.43 0.12
N GLU A 447 0.89 22.71 0.37
CA GLU A 447 1.55 23.81 -0.31
C GLU A 447 1.99 24.86 0.72
N GLN A 448 3.27 25.08 0.86
CA GLN A 448 3.85 26.08 1.78
C GLN A 448 3.39 25.92 3.24
N GLY A 449 3.14 24.68 3.69
CA GLY A 449 2.67 24.40 5.04
C GLY A 449 1.16 24.54 5.26
N ILE A 450 0.39 24.80 4.18
CA ILE A 450 -1.07 24.86 4.19
C ILE A 450 -1.60 23.59 3.50
N TYR A 451 -2.63 22.98 4.08
CA TYR A 451 -3.22 21.76 3.56
C TYR A 451 -4.52 22.04 2.81
N TYR A 452 -4.72 21.34 1.71
CA TYR A 452 -5.88 21.49 0.82
C TYR A 452 -6.47 20.14 0.48
N VAL A 453 -7.76 20.13 0.23
CA VAL A 453 -8.50 19.03 -0.43
C VAL A 453 -9.18 19.59 -1.67
N PHE A 454 -9.54 18.72 -2.60
CA PHE A 454 -10.45 19.06 -3.70
C PHE A 454 -11.84 18.52 -3.33
N VAL A 455 -12.78 19.45 -3.13
CA VAL A 455 -14.20 19.15 -2.91
C VAL A 455 -14.88 19.06 -4.26
N GLN A 456 -15.60 17.99 -4.50
CA GLN A 456 -16.39 17.78 -5.70
C GLN A 456 -17.66 18.66 -5.64
N VAL A 457 -17.76 19.63 -6.54
CA VAL A 457 -18.96 20.47 -6.72
C VAL A 457 -19.92 19.76 -7.68
N THR A 458 -19.40 19.36 -8.85
CA THR A 458 -20.04 18.44 -9.78
C THR A 458 -19.03 17.33 -10.12
N PRO A 459 -19.42 16.23 -10.79
CA PRO A 459 -18.47 15.18 -11.18
C PRO A 459 -17.31 15.63 -12.05
N GLU A 460 -17.36 16.82 -12.62
CA GLU A 460 -16.31 17.42 -13.45
C GLU A 460 -15.74 18.73 -12.89
N MET A 461 -16.32 19.27 -11.81
CA MET A 461 -15.84 20.50 -11.19
C MET A 461 -15.42 20.29 -9.74
N PHE A 462 -14.22 20.75 -9.40
CA PHE A 462 -13.57 20.52 -8.09
C PHE A 462 -13.08 21.84 -7.51
N GLU A 463 -13.58 22.17 -6.32
CA GLU A 463 -13.12 23.33 -5.55
C GLU A 463 -11.88 22.98 -4.74
N LYS A 464 -10.79 23.75 -4.91
CA LYS A 464 -9.62 23.67 -4.03
C LYS A 464 -9.93 24.36 -2.71
N ARG A 465 -10.03 23.61 -1.62
CA ARG A 465 -10.42 24.12 -0.31
C ARG A 465 -9.32 23.92 0.73
N GLU A 466 -8.97 25.00 1.46
CA GLU A 466 -8.06 24.94 2.60
C GLU A 466 -8.71 24.19 3.77
N VAL A 467 -7.94 23.30 4.41
CA VAL A 467 -8.35 22.54 5.57
C VAL A 467 -7.34 22.63 6.70
N LYS A 468 -7.82 22.56 7.93
CA LYS A 468 -6.97 22.40 9.12
C LYS A 468 -6.91 20.95 9.51
N ILE A 469 -5.70 20.42 9.60
CA ILE A 469 -5.47 19.03 9.97
C ILE A 469 -5.27 18.89 11.48
N GLY A 470 -5.62 17.72 12.00
CA GLY A 470 -5.37 17.28 13.37
C GLY A 470 -4.37 16.13 13.42
N GLY A 471 -4.77 15.01 14.04
CA GLY A 471 -3.97 13.79 14.15
C GLY A 471 -3.75 13.12 12.78
N ILE A 472 -2.61 12.41 12.64
CA ILE A 472 -2.26 11.62 11.46
C ILE A 472 -1.89 10.22 11.92
N ASP A 473 -2.47 9.17 11.33
CA ASP A 473 -2.21 7.78 11.70
C ASP A 473 -1.45 6.96 10.64
N GLY A 474 -0.95 7.63 9.60
CA GLY A 474 -0.23 7.00 8.48
C GLY A 474 -1.13 6.58 7.31
N LEU A 475 -2.41 6.32 7.55
CA LEU A 475 -3.43 6.02 6.52
C LEU A 475 -4.37 7.19 6.31
N ARG A 476 -4.82 7.80 7.40
CA ARG A 476 -5.79 8.87 7.40
C ARG A 476 -5.31 10.05 8.22
N THR A 477 -5.85 11.20 7.92
CA THR A 477 -5.64 12.45 8.65
C THR A 477 -6.97 13.00 9.12
N GLU A 478 -7.00 13.44 10.36
CA GLU A 478 -8.14 14.17 10.95
C GLU A 478 -8.24 15.56 10.34
N ILE A 479 -9.45 15.97 10.01
CA ILE A 479 -9.78 17.34 9.58
C ILE A 479 -10.52 18.02 10.72
N THR A 480 -9.92 19.09 11.24
CA THR A 480 -10.48 19.84 12.36
C THR A 480 -11.31 21.05 11.92
N ALA A 481 -11.13 21.53 10.70
CA ALA A 481 -11.92 22.61 10.10
C ALA A 481 -11.75 22.64 8.57
N GLY A 482 -12.73 23.20 7.88
CA GLY A 482 -12.69 23.47 6.44
C GLY A 482 -13.35 22.38 5.58
N LEU A 483 -13.91 21.31 6.17
CA LEU A 483 -14.60 20.24 5.44
C LEU A 483 -15.76 19.70 6.27
N ASN A 484 -16.91 19.46 5.63
CA ASN A 484 -18.07 18.81 6.21
C ASN A 484 -18.13 17.32 5.85
N ALA A 485 -18.88 16.53 6.62
CA ALA A 485 -18.97 15.09 6.42
C ALA A 485 -19.77 14.67 5.18
N ASP A 486 -20.64 15.55 4.70
CA ASP A 486 -21.50 15.38 3.53
C ASP A 486 -20.87 15.85 2.21
N GLU A 487 -19.70 16.48 2.27
CA GLU A 487 -19.00 16.97 1.09
C GLU A 487 -18.10 15.87 0.50
N ARG A 488 -18.34 15.49 -0.74
CA ARG A 488 -17.52 14.52 -1.45
C ARG A 488 -16.17 15.14 -1.84
N ILE A 489 -15.09 14.41 -1.63
CA ILE A 489 -13.72 14.87 -1.93
C ILE A 489 -12.99 13.92 -2.87
N VAL A 490 -11.99 14.42 -3.57
CA VAL A 490 -11.06 13.61 -4.35
C VAL A 490 -10.15 12.85 -3.38
N THR A 491 -10.23 11.52 -3.38
CA THR A 491 -9.43 10.65 -2.51
C THR A 491 -8.21 10.06 -3.22
N GLN A 492 -8.25 9.94 -4.55
CA GLN A 492 -7.13 9.57 -5.42
C GLN A 492 -7.10 10.49 -6.62
N GLY A 493 -5.91 10.85 -7.10
CA GLY A 493 -5.77 11.73 -8.26
C GLY A 493 -5.81 13.23 -7.94
N ALA A 494 -5.77 13.65 -6.68
CA ALA A 494 -5.82 15.06 -6.28
C ALA A 494 -4.71 15.93 -6.93
N MET A 495 -3.52 15.35 -7.11
CA MET A 495 -2.42 16.04 -7.79
C MET A 495 -2.72 16.28 -9.27
N GLN A 496 -3.38 15.37 -9.95
CA GLN A 496 -3.78 15.49 -11.36
C GLN A 496 -4.83 16.59 -11.53
N VAL A 497 -5.83 16.65 -10.64
CA VAL A 497 -6.82 17.74 -10.61
C VAL A 497 -6.12 19.10 -10.42
N LYS A 498 -5.14 19.17 -9.49
CA LYS A 498 -4.34 20.39 -9.32
C LYS A 498 -3.60 20.79 -10.60
N LEU A 499 -3.00 19.84 -11.32
CA LEU A 499 -2.25 20.11 -12.55
C LEU A 499 -3.16 20.55 -13.69
N ALA A 500 -4.38 20.04 -13.78
CA ALA A 500 -5.37 20.47 -14.78
C ALA A 500 -5.64 21.99 -14.72
N LYS A 501 -5.70 22.56 -13.52
CA LYS A 501 -5.81 24.02 -13.33
C LYS A 501 -4.63 24.80 -13.90
N SER A 502 -3.41 24.25 -13.84
CA SER A 502 -2.18 24.94 -14.25
C SER A 502 -1.88 24.85 -15.74
N THR A 503 -2.47 23.90 -16.46
CA THR A 503 -2.24 23.70 -17.90
C THR A 503 -3.14 24.55 -18.80
N GLY A 504 -3.94 25.46 -18.23
CA GLY A 504 -4.88 26.33 -18.93
C GLY A 504 -6.01 25.50 -19.52
N ALA A 505 -7.15 25.53 -18.87
CA ALA A 505 -8.32 24.79 -19.27
C ALA A 505 -8.54 24.87 -20.78
N LEU A 506 -8.44 23.75 -21.47
CA LEU A 506 -9.18 23.57 -22.69
C LEU A 506 -10.65 23.72 -22.25
N ASP A 507 -11.38 24.61 -22.92
CA ASP A 507 -12.81 24.81 -22.78
C ASP A 507 -13.45 23.42 -22.63
N PRO A 508 -14.21 23.13 -21.56
CA PRO A 508 -14.84 21.82 -21.37
C PRO A 508 -15.68 21.39 -22.59
N HIS A 509 -16.20 22.35 -23.33
CA HIS A 509 -17.05 22.15 -24.51
C HIS A 509 -16.29 22.09 -25.85
N ALA A 510 -14.97 22.35 -25.90
CA ALA A 510 -14.19 22.29 -27.14
C ALA A 510 -13.98 20.87 -27.70
N GLY A 511 -14.44 19.84 -27.02
CA GLY A 511 -14.36 18.42 -27.41
C GLY A 511 -15.66 17.86 -27.98
N HIS A 512 -16.77 18.55 -27.89
CA HIS A 512 -18.05 18.12 -28.45
C HIS A 512 -18.13 18.59 -29.91
N VAL A 513 -17.67 17.75 -30.84
CA VAL A 513 -17.89 17.93 -32.28
C VAL A 513 -19.32 17.46 -32.53
N HIS A 514 -20.18 18.38 -32.93
CA HIS A 514 -21.54 18.16 -33.40
C HIS A 514 -21.56 17.26 -34.66
#